data_0626450c1db765df934a4126d4e78077
#
_entry.id   0626450c1db765df934a4126d4e78077
#
_cell.length_a   1.000
_cell.length_b   1.000
_cell.length_c   1.000
_cell.angle_alpha   90.00
_cell.angle_beta   90.00
_cell.angle_gamma   90.00
#
_symmetry.space_group_name_H-M   'P 1'
#
loop_
_entity.id
_entity.type
_entity.pdbx_description
1 polymer ?
#
loop_
_entity_poly.entity_id
_entity_poly.type
_entity_poly.pdbx_seq_one_letter_code
_entity_poly.pdbx_strand_id
1 'polypeptide(L)'
;AEEGCRPRRSILIAHWDAEEYGVIGSTEWVEEFLEPLTTGAVAYINADAAVSGGFFGGSASPSLKQPILDAIRDTPYPKEGRSVYDWWAERSEGGTPVLGDLGGGSDHIAFYTHAGIPSAGITSGAGGRSGVAHSNYDNFSWFERFGDPEWIYGPMVATVDGLLSLRL
;
A
#
# COMPACT_ATOMS: atom_id res chain seq x y z
N ALA A 1 18.36 10.43 3.39
CA ALA A 1 18.63 10.96 4.74
C ALA A 1 19.94 11.75 4.72
N GLU A 2 19.90 12.97 4.18
CA GLU A 2 21.07 13.86 4.09
C GLU A 2 21.54 14.39 5.46
N GLU A 3 20.73 14.26 6.49
CA GLU A 3 21.03 14.78 7.84
C GLU A 3 21.39 13.70 8.88
N GLY A 4 21.70 12.49 8.47
CA GLY A 4 22.07 11.41 9.40
C GLY A 4 20.95 10.88 10.29
N CYS A 5 19.71 11.30 10.07
CA CYS A 5 18.54 10.73 10.73
C CYS A 5 18.30 9.30 10.25
N ARG A 6 18.28 8.37 11.20
CA ARG A 6 17.95 6.97 10.93
C ARG A 6 16.58 6.66 11.50
N PRO A 7 15.75 5.83 10.82
CA PRO A 7 14.50 5.36 11.40
C PRO A 7 14.79 4.61 12.71
N ARG A 8 13.89 4.73 13.66
CA ARG A 8 14.04 4.07 14.97
C ARG A 8 13.92 2.56 14.88
N ARG A 9 13.20 2.07 13.88
CA ARG A 9 13.03 0.65 13.57
C ARG A 9 13.65 0.33 12.22
N SER A 10 14.03 -0.91 12.02
CA SER A 10 14.46 -1.42 10.72
C SER A 10 13.28 -1.43 9.74
N ILE A 11 13.53 -1.04 8.51
CA ILE A 11 12.59 -1.18 7.40
C ILE A 11 13.12 -2.29 6.51
N LEU A 12 12.31 -3.31 6.29
CA LEU A 12 12.59 -4.41 5.38
C LEU A 12 11.77 -4.20 4.10
N ILE A 13 12.43 -4.20 2.95
CA ILE A 13 11.78 -4.19 1.65
C ILE A 13 11.87 -5.60 1.09
N ALA A 14 10.72 -6.18 0.76
CA ALA A 14 10.62 -7.53 0.25
C ALA A 14 9.89 -7.56 -1.10
N HIS A 15 10.30 -8.50 -1.95
CA HIS A 15 9.64 -8.85 -3.19
C HIS A 15 9.28 -10.33 -3.12
N TRP A 16 8.03 -10.64 -3.35
CA TRP A 16 7.51 -11.99 -3.24
C TRP A 16 7.41 -12.65 -4.61
N ASP A 17 7.63 -13.94 -4.61
CA ASP A 17 7.48 -14.83 -5.74
C ASP A 17 6.19 -15.65 -5.57
N ALA A 18 5.62 -16.11 -6.68
CA ALA A 18 4.49 -17.03 -6.72
C ALA A 18 3.23 -16.55 -5.95
N GLU A 19 2.97 -15.23 -5.94
CA GLU A 19 1.75 -14.68 -5.35
C GLU A 19 0.51 -15.24 -6.06
N GLU A 20 0.48 -15.22 -7.38
CA GLU A 20 -0.63 -15.69 -8.24
C GLU A 20 -0.91 -17.20 -8.14
N TYR A 21 -0.03 -17.96 -7.52
CA TYR A 21 -0.18 -19.40 -7.25
C TYR A 21 -0.65 -19.70 -5.84
N GLY A 22 -1.17 -18.71 -5.12
CA GLY A 22 -1.69 -18.85 -3.77
C GLY A 22 -0.78 -18.27 -2.70
N VAL A 23 -0.18 -17.11 -2.96
CA VAL A 23 0.70 -16.34 -2.05
C VAL A 23 1.83 -17.16 -1.45
N ILE A 24 2.41 -18.07 -2.26
CA ILE A 24 3.36 -19.10 -1.77
C ILE A 24 4.60 -18.45 -1.16
N GLY A 25 5.27 -17.56 -1.91
CA GLY A 25 6.56 -17.01 -1.47
C GLY A 25 6.49 -16.25 -0.16
N SER A 26 5.49 -15.41 0.02
CA SER A 26 5.29 -14.67 1.26
C SER A 26 4.87 -15.58 2.42
N THR A 27 4.06 -16.57 2.16
CA THR A 27 3.59 -17.52 3.18
C THR A 27 4.73 -18.37 3.71
N GLU A 28 5.51 -19.01 2.85
CA GLU A 28 6.69 -19.80 3.23
C GLU A 28 7.70 -18.96 4.02
N TRP A 29 7.92 -17.73 3.58
CA TRP A 29 8.83 -16.85 4.30
C TRP A 29 8.31 -16.47 5.68
N VAL A 30 7.01 -16.17 5.82
CA VAL A 30 6.41 -15.90 7.13
C VAL A 30 6.48 -17.11 8.06
N GLU A 31 6.27 -18.32 7.54
CA GLU A 31 6.38 -19.55 8.31
C GLU A 31 7.82 -19.79 8.79
N GLU A 32 8.82 -19.61 7.93
CA GLU A 32 10.23 -19.73 8.27
C GLU A 32 10.68 -18.74 9.35
N PHE A 33 10.19 -17.50 9.29
CA PHE A 33 10.57 -16.40 10.20
C PHE A 33 9.48 -16.06 11.23
N LEU A 34 8.56 -16.96 11.52
CA LEU A 34 7.39 -16.69 12.35
C LEU A 34 7.75 -16.12 13.74
N GLU A 35 8.71 -16.71 14.42
CA GLU A 35 9.11 -16.26 15.76
C GLU A 35 9.69 -14.85 15.77
N PRO A 36 10.72 -14.49 14.96
CA PRO A 36 11.19 -13.11 14.92
C PRO A 36 10.13 -12.13 14.40
N LEU A 37 9.24 -12.53 13.53
CA LEU A 37 8.17 -11.67 13.02
C LEU A 37 7.13 -11.37 14.11
N THR A 38 6.63 -12.37 14.81
CA THR A 38 5.62 -12.19 15.85
C THR A 38 6.14 -11.42 17.07
N THR A 39 7.44 -11.41 17.31
CA THR A 39 8.08 -10.69 18.41
C THR A 39 8.59 -9.30 18.03
N GLY A 40 8.91 -9.07 16.76
CA GLY A 40 9.61 -7.85 16.32
C GLY A 40 8.91 -7.02 15.26
N ALA A 41 8.05 -7.60 14.42
CA ALA A 41 7.40 -6.84 13.36
C ALA A 41 6.27 -5.96 13.93
N VAL A 42 6.27 -4.70 13.52
CA VAL A 42 5.28 -3.70 13.95
C VAL A 42 4.13 -3.60 12.96
N ALA A 43 4.43 -3.68 11.67
CA ALA A 43 3.46 -3.62 10.60
C ALA A 43 4.01 -4.23 9.31
N TYR A 44 3.10 -4.67 8.45
CA TYR A 44 3.37 -5.01 7.05
C TYR A 44 2.58 -4.07 6.13
N ILE A 45 3.26 -3.46 5.18
CA ILE A 45 2.66 -2.59 4.17
C ILE A 45 2.73 -3.30 2.83
N ASN A 46 1.58 -3.62 2.28
CA ASN A 46 1.42 -4.34 1.02
C ASN A 46 1.33 -3.36 -0.15
N ALA A 47 2.11 -3.59 -1.18
CA ALA A 47 2.13 -2.78 -2.39
C ALA A 47 1.84 -3.66 -3.61
N ASP A 48 0.66 -4.26 -3.63
CA ASP A 48 0.14 -5.06 -4.74
C ASP A 48 -0.77 -4.19 -5.61
N ALA A 49 -0.57 -4.26 -6.93
CA ALA A 49 -1.23 -3.38 -7.89
C ALA A 49 -1.27 -1.91 -7.42
N ALA A 50 -0.17 -1.47 -6.82
CA ALA A 50 -0.09 -0.23 -6.07
C ALA A 50 -0.46 1.01 -6.88
N VAL A 51 -0.21 0.98 -8.20
CA VAL A 51 -0.51 2.10 -9.10
C VAL A 51 -1.11 1.61 -10.41
N SER A 52 -2.31 2.05 -10.71
CA SER A 52 -2.96 1.85 -12.02
C SER A 52 -3.82 3.05 -12.44
N GLY A 53 -3.71 4.18 -11.75
CA GLY A 53 -4.47 5.40 -12.01
C GLY A 53 -4.46 6.36 -10.82
N GLY A 54 -5.31 7.38 -10.83
CA GLY A 54 -5.34 8.45 -9.84
C GLY A 54 -6.35 8.26 -8.69
N PHE A 55 -7.05 7.15 -8.59
CA PHE A 55 -8.03 6.94 -7.52
C PHE A 55 -7.35 6.34 -6.30
N PHE A 56 -6.98 7.22 -5.36
CA PHE A 56 -6.38 6.80 -4.10
C PHE A 56 -7.37 6.03 -3.23
N GLY A 57 -6.90 4.97 -2.60
CA GLY A 57 -7.68 4.16 -1.67
C GLY A 57 -6.79 3.18 -0.91
N GLY A 58 -7.42 2.40 -0.04
CA GLY A 58 -6.70 1.37 0.69
C GLY A 58 -7.56 0.66 1.73
N SER A 59 -6.98 -0.37 2.30
CA SER A 59 -7.56 -1.14 3.40
C SER A 59 -6.49 -1.41 4.45
N ALA A 60 -6.89 -1.54 5.70
CA ALA A 60 -5.94 -1.74 6.78
C ALA A 60 -6.57 -2.42 8.00
N SER A 61 -5.73 -3.06 8.80
CA SER A 61 -6.08 -3.44 10.16
C SER A 61 -6.45 -2.20 10.98
N PRO A 62 -7.33 -2.32 11.99
CA PRO A 62 -7.86 -1.15 12.72
C PRO A 62 -6.78 -0.23 13.30
N SER A 63 -5.68 -0.80 13.81
CA SER A 63 -4.57 -0.04 14.40
C SER A 63 -3.80 0.85 13.41
N LEU A 64 -3.84 0.53 12.11
CA LEU A 64 -3.13 1.29 11.08
C LEU A 64 -4.01 2.33 10.38
N LYS A 65 -5.34 2.30 10.56
CA LYS A 65 -6.25 3.23 9.85
C LYS A 65 -5.94 4.69 10.17
N GLN A 66 -5.79 5.04 11.44
CA GLN A 66 -5.49 6.42 11.81
C GLN A 66 -4.08 6.88 11.37
N PRO A 67 -2.99 6.11 11.58
CA PRO A 67 -1.68 6.44 11.01
C PRO A 67 -1.67 6.69 9.50
N ILE A 68 -2.46 5.93 8.73
CA ILE A 68 -2.60 6.14 7.29
C ILE A 68 -3.32 7.47 7.00
N LEU A 69 -4.42 7.75 7.70
CA LEU A 69 -5.13 9.02 7.53
C LEU A 69 -4.23 10.22 7.84
N ASP A 70 -3.35 10.09 8.82
CA ASP A 70 -2.39 11.14 9.15
C ASP A 70 -1.28 11.26 8.08
N ALA A 71 -0.81 10.15 7.52
CA ALA A 71 0.16 10.16 6.42
C ALA A 71 -0.40 10.83 5.17
N ILE A 72 -1.65 10.55 4.80
CA ILE A 72 -2.27 11.14 3.61
C ILE A 72 -2.66 12.62 3.78
N ARG A 73 -2.78 13.13 5.02
CA ARG A 73 -2.91 14.58 5.26
C ARG A 73 -1.65 15.34 4.89
N ASP A 74 -0.49 14.71 5.11
CA ASP A 74 0.82 15.31 4.85
C ASP A 74 1.36 15.00 3.44
N THR A 75 0.64 14.19 2.67
CA THR A 75 1.02 13.85 1.30
C THR A 75 0.24 14.72 0.31
N PRO A 76 0.91 15.49 -0.55
CA PRO A 76 0.22 16.26 -1.59
C PRO A 76 -0.36 15.33 -2.66
N TYR A 77 -1.61 15.59 -3.06
CA TYR A 77 -2.18 14.96 -4.24
C TYR A 77 -1.61 15.62 -5.50
N PRO A 78 -1.17 14.85 -6.50
CA PRO A 78 -0.50 15.41 -7.67
C PRO A 78 -1.33 16.48 -8.39
N LYS A 79 -0.68 17.59 -8.74
CA LYS A 79 -1.23 18.71 -9.54
C LYS A 79 -2.42 19.48 -8.96
N GLU A 80 -2.94 19.10 -7.79
CA GLU A 80 -4.16 19.74 -7.29
C GLU A 80 -3.95 20.70 -6.11
N GLY A 81 -2.71 20.84 -5.60
CA GLY A 81 -2.37 21.79 -4.55
C GLY A 81 -3.05 21.52 -3.19
N ARG A 82 -3.54 20.32 -2.98
CA ARG A 82 -4.21 19.86 -1.77
C ARG A 82 -3.64 18.50 -1.33
N SER A 83 -3.98 18.06 -0.13
CA SER A 83 -3.56 16.75 0.37
C SER A 83 -4.33 15.60 -0.29
N VAL A 84 -3.76 14.39 -0.21
CA VAL A 84 -4.47 13.16 -0.60
C VAL A 84 -5.73 12.98 0.27
N TYR A 85 -5.67 13.36 1.55
CA TYR A 85 -6.83 13.33 2.44
C TYR A 85 -7.97 14.20 1.91
N ASP A 86 -7.72 15.45 1.57
CA ASP A 86 -8.74 16.38 1.11
C ASP A 86 -9.33 15.94 -0.24
N TRP A 87 -8.47 15.44 -1.13
CA TRP A 87 -8.88 14.88 -2.41
C TRP A 87 -9.82 13.68 -2.23
N TRP A 88 -9.51 12.79 -1.30
CA TRP A 88 -10.32 11.60 -1.03
C TRP A 88 -11.60 11.96 -0.27
N ALA A 89 -11.53 12.85 0.70
CA ALA A 89 -12.68 13.33 1.48
C ALA A 89 -13.79 13.90 0.59
N GLU A 90 -13.43 14.69 -0.41
CA GLU A 90 -14.40 15.28 -1.37
C GLU A 90 -15.17 14.20 -2.16
N ARG A 91 -14.59 13.01 -2.33
CA ARG A 91 -15.14 11.88 -3.10
C ARG A 91 -15.75 10.81 -2.21
N SER A 92 -15.63 10.96 -0.92
CA SER A 92 -16.16 10.03 0.07
C SER A 92 -17.56 10.46 0.53
N GLU A 93 -18.43 9.50 0.72
CA GLU A 93 -19.73 9.74 1.34
C GLU A 93 -19.53 10.31 2.76
N GLY A 94 -20.22 11.40 3.08
CA GLY A 94 -20.06 12.08 4.36
C GLY A 94 -18.77 12.91 4.50
N GLY A 95 -18.00 13.11 3.42
CA GLY A 95 -16.85 14.00 3.42
C GLY A 95 -15.64 13.53 4.25
N THR A 96 -15.55 12.25 4.55
CA THR A 96 -14.45 11.67 5.32
C THR A 96 -13.91 10.42 4.62
N PRO A 97 -12.59 10.32 4.39
CA PRO A 97 -12.00 9.11 3.84
C PRO A 97 -12.22 7.91 4.75
N VAL A 98 -12.60 6.79 4.17
CA VAL A 98 -12.82 5.53 4.89
C VAL A 98 -11.94 4.44 4.29
N LEU A 99 -11.00 3.95 5.11
CA LEU A 99 -10.21 2.77 4.78
C LEU A 99 -11.06 1.51 4.94
N GLY A 100 -11.01 0.65 3.93
CA GLY A 100 -11.62 -0.66 3.98
C GLY A 100 -11.01 -1.58 5.05
N ASP A 101 -11.60 -2.74 5.23
CA ASP A 101 -10.99 -3.83 5.99
C ASP A 101 -10.16 -4.72 5.05
N LEU A 102 -9.09 -5.31 5.59
CA LEU A 102 -8.27 -6.25 4.83
C LEU A 102 -9.06 -7.54 4.59
N GLY A 103 -9.06 -7.99 3.33
CA GLY A 103 -9.50 -9.32 2.94
C GLY A 103 -8.33 -10.28 2.76
N GLY A 104 -8.53 -11.31 1.96
CA GLY A 104 -7.48 -12.17 1.41
C GLY A 104 -7.11 -11.75 -0.01
N GLY A 105 -6.27 -12.56 -0.67
CA GLY A 105 -5.97 -12.39 -2.09
C GLY A 105 -4.77 -11.49 -2.39
N SER A 106 -3.83 -11.35 -1.44
CA SER A 106 -2.50 -10.80 -1.65
C SER A 106 -1.57 -11.16 -0.49
N ASP A 107 -0.29 -10.87 -0.60
CA ASP A 107 0.79 -11.28 0.30
C ASP A 107 0.64 -10.86 1.75
N HIS A 108 -0.21 -9.88 2.05
CA HIS A 108 -0.48 -9.49 3.44
C HIS A 108 -1.17 -10.58 4.27
N ILE A 109 -1.77 -11.59 3.62
CA ILE A 109 -2.60 -12.57 4.32
C ILE A 109 -1.81 -13.39 5.35
N ALA A 110 -0.61 -13.84 5.00
CA ALA A 110 0.23 -14.59 5.92
C ALA A 110 0.68 -13.74 7.13
N PHE A 111 1.05 -12.49 6.90
CA PHE A 111 1.41 -11.55 7.95
C PHE A 111 0.23 -11.24 8.87
N TYR A 112 -0.92 -10.92 8.30
CA TYR A 112 -2.09 -10.47 9.04
C TYR A 112 -2.80 -11.61 9.76
N THR A 113 -3.11 -12.70 9.05
CA THR A 113 -3.97 -13.77 9.60
C THR A 113 -3.18 -14.86 10.32
N HIS A 114 -1.95 -15.18 9.89
CA HIS A 114 -1.14 -16.23 10.50
C HIS A 114 -0.21 -15.66 11.57
N ALA A 115 0.56 -14.63 11.25
CA ALA A 115 1.49 -14.01 12.20
C ALA A 115 0.86 -12.97 13.13
N GLY A 116 -0.37 -12.51 12.86
CA GLY A 116 -1.06 -11.50 13.67
C GLY A 116 -0.45 -10.10 13.59
N ILE A 117 0.27 -9.79 12.51
CA ILE A 117 0.95 -8.52 12.31
C ILE A 117 -0.03 -7.52 11.69
N PRO A 118 -0.21 -6.32 12.27
CA PRO A 118 -1.01 -5.26 11.65
C PRO A 118 -0.57 -5.01 10.21
N SER A 119 -1.52 -5.02 9.29
CA SER A 119 -1.22 -4.91 7.86
C SER A 119 -2.05 -3.84 7.18
N ALA A 120 -1.54 -3.28 6.10
CA ALA A 120 -2.21 -2.31 5.26
C ALA A 120 -1.91 -2.57 3.78
N GLY A 121 -2.87 -2.27 2.91
CA GLY A 121 -2.69 -2.18 1.47
C GLY A 121 -3.10 -0.78 1.01
N ILE A 122 -2.19 -0.07 0.34
CA ILE A 122 -2.40 1.30 -0.15
C ILE A 122 -2.24 1.30 -1.67
N THR A 123 -3.19 1.91 -2.35
CA THR A 123 -3.23 1.91 -3.81
C THR A 123 -3.62 3.26 -4.38
N SER A 124 -3.23 3.51 -5.63
CA SER A 124 -3.79 4.55 -6.49
C SER A 124 -4.26 3.90 -7.78
N GLY A 125 -5.54 3.57 -7.83
CA GLY A 125 -6.12 2.71 -8.85
C GLY A 125 -6.79 3.45 -10.01
N ALA A 126 -7.27 2.69 -10.98
CA ALA A 126 -7.99 3.20 -12.15
C ALA A 126 -9.48 3.51 -11.88
N GLY A 127 -9.95 3.47 -10.62
CA GLY A 127 -11.34 3.73 -10.28
C GLY A 127 -12.30 2.69 -10.87
N GLY A 128 -11.92 1.42 -10.87
CA GLY A 128 -12.72 0.32 -11.42
C GLY A 128 -12.72 0.22 -12.95
N ARG A 129 -11.83 0.95 -13.63
CA ARG A 129 -11.74 0.99 -15.09
C ARG A 129 -10.61 0.14 -15.69
N SER A 130 -9.82 -0.54 -14.86
CA SER A 130 -8.77 -1.43 -15.32
C SER A 130 -9.34 -2.83 -15.53
N GLY A 131 -9.56 -3.20 -16.77
CA GLY A 131 -9.97 -4.55 -17.16
C GLY A 131 -8.82 -5.40 -17.69
N VAL A 132 -7.57 -5.01 -17.41
CA VAL A 132 -6.38 -5.69 -17.96
C VAL A 132 -5.71 -6.63 -16.96
N ALA A 133 -5.99 -6.50 -15.66
CA ALA A 133 -5.42 -7.35 -14.62
C ALA A 133 -5.60 -8.84 -14.96
N HIS A 134 -4.55 -9.66 -14.74
CA HIS A 134 -4.50 -11.08 -15.06
C HIS A 134 -4.64 -11.38 -16.57
N SER A 135 -4.30 -10.45 -17.45
CA SER A 135 -4.31 -10.66 -18.89
C SER A 135 -2.97 -10.28 -19.55
N ASN A 136 -2.76 -10.75 -20.77
CA ASN A 136 -1.58 -10.36 -21.56
C ASN A 136 -1.55 -8.87 -21.95
N TYR A 137 -2.62 -8.14 -21.69
CA TYR A 137 -2.69 -6.69 -21.91
C TYR A 137 -2.18 -5.90 -20.71
N ASP A 138 -2.05 -6.53 -19.51
CA ASP A 138 -1.42 -5.92 -18.36
C ASP A 138 0.10 -5.97 -18.49
N ASN A 139 0.62 -4.96 -19.16
CA ASN A 139 2.04 -4.85 -19.48
C ASN A 139 2.52 -3.40 -19.35
N PHE A 140 3.83 -3.23 -19.43
CA PHE A 140 4.46 -1.93 -19.27
C PHE A 140 3.93 -0.86 -20.23
N SER A 141 3.67 -1.22 -21.49
CA SER A 141 3.12 -0.27 -22.47
C SER A 141 1.70 0.20 -22.12
N TRP A 142 0.89 -0.66 -21.51
CA TRP A 142 -0.40 -0.26 -20.99
C TRP A 142 -0.23 0.70 -19.80
N PHE A 143 0.67 0.36 -18.88
CA PHE A 143 0.94 1.19 -17.70
C PHE A 143 1.41 2.60 -18.09
N GLU A 144 2.37 2.71 -19.02
CA GLU A 144 2.84 3.99 -19.54
C GLU A 144 1.77 4.85 -20.20
N ARG A 145 0.76 4.22 -20.81
CA ARG A 145 -0.27 4.93 -21.56
C ARG A 145 -1.50 5.28 -20.71
N PHE A 146 -1.86 4.43 -19.77
CA PHE A 146 -3.15 4.47 -19.10
C PHE A 146 -3.06 4.39 -17.58
N GLY A 147 -2.08 3.72 -17.03
CA GLY A 147 -1.90 3.54 -15.60
C GLY A 147 -1.40 4.83 -14.92
N ASP A 148 -0.17 5.18 -15.19
CA ASP A 148 0.45 6.42 -14.68
C ASP A 148 1.33 7.08 -15.75
N PRO A 149 0.74 7.66 -16.81
CA PRO A 149 1.49 8.19 -17.96
C PRO A 149 2.49 9.29 -17.61
N GLU A 150 2.29 9.97 -16.51
CA GLU A 150 3.14 11.05 -16.06
C GLU A 150 4.03 10.68 -14.88
N TRP A 151 3.95 9.43 -14.42
CA TRP A 151 4.75 8.91 -13.30
C TRP A 151 4.59 9.71 -12.01
N ILE A 152 3.36 10.16 -11.71
CA ILE A 152 3.05 11.03 -10.57
C ILE A 152 2.36 10.32 -9.41
N TYR A 153 1.58 9.28 -9.71
CA TYR A 153 0.85 8.54 -8.68
C TYR A 153 1.74 7.54 -7.95
N GLY A 154 2.72 6.95 -8.64
CA GLY A 154 3.74 6.11 -8.02
C GLY A 154 4.49 6.83 -6.88
N PRO A 155 5.11 7.98 -7.12
CA PRO A 155 5.73 8.79 -6.08
C PRO A 155 4.78 9.20 -4.95
N MET A 156 3.51 9.46 -5.24
CA MET A 156 2.50 9.78 -4.22
C MET A 156 2.28 8.59 -3.27
N VAL A 157 2.02 7.38 -3.80
CA VAL A 157 1.85 6.16 -3.00
C VAL A 157 3.11 5.88 -2.19
N ALA A 158 4.28 5.92 -2.82
CA ALA A 158 5.56 5.72 -2.15
C ALA A 158 5.80 6.74 -1.02
N THR A 159 5.30 7.97 -1.15
CA THR A 159 5.38 8.98 -0.09
C THR A 159 4.49 8.60 1.09
N VAL A 160 3.27 8.13 0.84
CA VAL A 160 2.37 7.67 1.92
C VAL A 160 2.98 6.48 2.66
N ASP A 161 3.47 5.47 1.94
CA ASP A 161 4.10 4.28 2.53
C ASP A 161 5.36 4.63 3.32
N GLY A 162 6.17 5.54 2.78
CA GLY A 162 7.37 6.05 3.44
C GLY A 162 7.04 6.81 4.73
N LEU A 163 6.07 7.73 4.71
CA LEU A 163 5.63 8.45 5.89
C LEU A 163 5.04 7.52 6.95
N LEU A 164 4.22 6.55 6.53
CA LEU A 164 3.66 5.54 7.43
C LEU A 164 4.78 4.73 8.07
N SER A 165 5.72 4.20 7.29
CA SER A 165 6.85 3.41 7.78
C SER A 165 7.75 4.16 8.77
N LEU A 166 7.96 5.46 8.55
CA LEU A 166 8.79 6.29 9.43
C LEU A 166 8.09 6.71 10.72
N ARG A 167 6.75 6.67 10.76
CA ARG A 167 5.94 7.04 11.93
C ARG A 167 5.62 5.88 12.85
N LEU A 168 5.70 4.66 12.35
CA LEU A 168 5.55 3.42 13.12
C LEU A 168 6.85 3.01 13.81
#